data_3898d116459b1ec2ee4ae735b050ea7b
#
_entry.id   3898d116459b1ec2ee4ae735b050ea7b
#
_cell.length_a   1.000
_cell.length_b   1.000
_cell.length_c   1.000
_cell.angle_alpha   90.00
_cell.angle_beta   90.00
_cell.angle_gamma   90.00
#
_symmetry.space_group_name_H-M   'P 1'
#
loop_
_entity.id
_entity.type
_entity.pdbx_description
1 polymer ?
#
loop_
_entity_poly.entity_id
_entity_poly.type
_entity_poly.pdbx_seq_one_letter_code
_entity_poly.pdbx_strand_id
1 'polypeptide(L)'
;MQILVDELSSIGVNCKIGNMLFDIPSVRRPYFERWLLHRDGFVKMYNENIDYIGIEDVVRIGPFYNVYCLIENQHITENDSDSYKLLCADPYFTLRNGEVTKLGWSGGVLSDILANDSILYNSFATSIMKEEIRKLSVKVANFACVIETRTWEVNGLVSIYKVIDRIGFKVKELLKQVQLGNDIDLK
;
A
#
# COMPACT_ATOMS: atom_id res chain seq x y z
N MET A 1 -5.20 -5.48 16.65
CA MET A 1 -5.45 -4.18 15.98
C MET A 1 -5.15 -2.97 16.89
N GLN A 2 -5.54 -2.94 18.17
CA GLN A 2 -5.24 -1.80 19.07
C GLN A 2 -3.74 -1.50 19.17
N ILE A 3 -2.89 -2.51 19.32
CA ILE A 3 -1.43 -2.35 19.36
C ILE A 3 -0.91 -1.60 18.12
N LEU A 4 -1.42 -1.93 16.94
CA LEU A 4 -1.03 -1.23 15.71
C LEU A 4 -1.45 0.24 15.71
N VAL A 5 -2.67 0.55 16.19
CA VAL A 5 -3.14 1.94 16.30
C VAL A 5 -2.25 2.73 17.27
N ASP A 6 -1.91 2.14 18.42
CA ASP A 6 -1.07 2.78 19.43
C ASP A 6 0.33 3.06 18.89
N GLU A 7 0.93 2.10 18.18
CA GLU A 7 2.25 2.25 17.58
C GLU A 7 2.29 3.27 16.42
N LEU A 8 1.32 3.23 15.50
CA LEU A 8 1.19 4.22 14.43
C LEU A 8 1.01 5.62 15.03
N SER A 9 0.17 5.74 16.07
CA SER A 9 -0.05 7.02 16.77
C SER A 9 1.24 7.52 17.43
N SER A 10 2.08 6.64 17.95
CA SER A 10 3.37 7.00 18.58
C SER A 10 4.36 7.66 17.63
N ILE A 11 4.24 7.39 16.33
CA ILE A 11 5.04 8.02 15.26
C ILE A 11 4.32 9.19 14.58
N GLY A 12 3.20 9.65 15.16
CA GLY A 12 2.46 10.84 14.71
C GLY A 12 1.41 10.56 13.63
N VAL A 13 1.10 9.30 13.34
CA VAL A 13 0.06 8.93 12.38
C VAL A 13 -1.31 9.03 13.02
N ASN A 14 -2.22 9.78 12.38
CA ASN A 14 -3.59 9.96 12.87
C ASN A 14 -4.49 8.82 12.39
N CYS A 15 -4.84 7.89 13.29
CA CYS A 15 -5.62 6.72 12.95
C CYS A 15 -6.49 6.21 14.10
N LYS A 16 -7.44 5.33 13.78
CA LYS A 16 -8.28 4.62 14.77
C LYS A 16 -8.64 3.22 14.27
N ILE A 17 -9.14 2.36 15.18
CA ILE A 17 -9.80 1.12 14.77
C ILE A 17 -11.03 1.49 13.94
N GLY A 18 -11.12 0.91 12.74
CA GLY A 18 -12.21 1.14 11.80
C GLY A 18 -13.44 0.28 12.12
N ASN A 19 -14.59 0.75 11.67
CA ASN A 19 -15.85 0.03 11.70
C ASN A 19 -16.44 -0.04 10.30
N MET A 20 -16.62 -1.26 9.77
CA MET A 20 -17.09 -1.49 8.40
C MET A 20 -18.44 -0.80 8.12
N LEU A 21 -19.34 -0.77 9.09
CA LEU A 21 -20.67 -0.20 8.89
C LEU A 21 -20.69 1.34 8.89
N PHE A 22 -19.79 1.96 9.63
CA PHE A 22 -19.76 3.42 9.79
C PHE A 22 -18.68 4.11 8.95
N ASP A 23 -17.55 3.43 8.73
CA ASP A 23 -16.40 4.04 8.07
C ASP A 23 -16.33 3.74 6.58
N ILE A 24 -17.02 2.68 6.09
CA ILE A 24 -17.04 2.29 4.68
C ILE A 24 -18.43 2.50 4.07
N PRO A 25 -18.58 3.28 2.99
CA PRO A 25 -19.84 3.42 2.26
C PRO A 25 -20.41 2.07 1.84
N SER A 26 -21.74 1.87 1.97
CA SER A 26 -22.40 0.58 1.73
C SER A 26 -22.09 -0.01 0.36
N VAL A 27 -22.03 0.83 -0.68
CA VAL A 27 -21.71 0.43 -2.06
C VAL A 27 -20.30 -0.12 -2.24
N ARG A 28 -19.36 0.18 -1.33
CA ARG A 28 -17.96 -0.23 -1.40
C ARG A 28 -17.62 -1.40 -0.50
N ARG A 29 -18.46 -1.70 0.50
CA ARG A 29 -18.23 -2.78 1.46
C ARG A 29 -17.92 -4.12 0.80
N PRO A 30 -18.69 -4.61 -0.19
CA PRO A 30 -18.42 -5.91 -0.83
C PRO A 30 -17.01 -5.99 -1.46
N TYR A 31 -16.48 -4.87 -1.93
CA TYR A 31 -15.15 -4.82 -2.56
C TYR A 31 -14.01 -4.72 -1.56
N PHE A 32 -14.26 -4.10 -0.40
CA PHE A 32 -13.23 -3.88 0.64
C PHE A 32 -13.19 -5.01 1.67
N GLU A 33 -14.24 -5.79 1.79
CA GLU A 33 -14.33 -6.90 2.75
C GLU A 33 -13.14 -7.85 2.67
N ARG A 34 -12.74 -8.26 1.48
CA ARG A 34 -11.61 -9.18 1.28
C ARG A 34 -10.27 -8.63 1.78
N TRP A 35 -10.14 -7.31 1.91
CA TRP A 35 -8.91 -6.64 2.33
C TRP A 35 -8.94 -6.17 3.78
N LEU A 36 -10.13 -5.86 4.31
CA LEU A 36 -10.32 -5.21 5.59
C LEU A 36 -11.01 -6.09 6.62
N LEU A 37 -11.85 -7.05 6.21
CA LEU A 37 -12.58 -7.95 7.10
C LEU A 37 -11.75 -9.18 7.44
N HIS A 38 -10.66 -8.98 8.15
CA HIS A 38 -9.92 -10.04 8.80
C HIS A 38 -10.26 -10.09 10.30
N ARG A 39 -9.82 -11.15 10.97
CA ARG A 39 -10.20 -11.50 12.34
C ARG A 39 -10.12 -10.31 13.33
N ASP A 40 -9.17 -9.43 13.14
CA ASP A 40 -8.87 -8.33 14.07
C ASP A 40 -9.40 -6.95 13.60
N GLY A 41 -10.17 -6.90 12.49
CA GLY A 41 -10.69 -5.66 11.93
C GLY A 41 -9.67 -4.91 11.05
N PHE A 42 -9.81 -3.60 10.96
CA PHE A 42 -8.93 -2.74 10.17
C PHE A 42 -8.66 -1.40 10.89
N VAL A 43 -7.66 -0.67 10.41
CA VAL A 43 -7.34 0.69 10.86
C VAL A 43 -7.84 1.67 9.82
N LYS A 44 -8.58 2.71 10.25
CA LYS A 44 -8.92 3.88 9.45
C LYS A 44 -7.90 4.97 9.70
N MET A 45 -7.39 5.56 8.62
CA MET A 45 -6.42 6.64 8.63
C MET A 45 -7.11 7.98 8.41
N TYR A 46 -6.52 9.06 8.93
CA TYR A 46 -7.04 10.42 8.78
C TYR A 46 -5.95 11.35 8.27
N ASN A 47 -6.25 12.06 7.16
CA ASN A 47 -5.34 13.00 6.51
C ASN A 47 -3.99 12.41 6.08
N GLU A 48 -3.96 11.10 5.84
CA GLU A 48 -2.78 10.37 5.42
C GLU A 48 -2.85 10.03 3.92
N ASN A 49 -1.76 9.51 3.37
CA ASN A 49 -1.72 9.04 1.98
C ASN A 49 -2.40 7.68 1.82
N ILE A 50 -2.64 6.98 2.91
CA ILE A 50 -3.38 5.72 3.00
C ILE A 50 -4.71 6.00 3.70
N ASP A 51 -5.79 5.39 3.26
CA ASP A 51 -7.11 5.60 3.85
C ASP A 51 -7.50 4.48 4.83
N TYR A 52 -7.08 3.23 4.53
CA TYR A 52 -7.35 2.07 5.39
C TYR A 52 -6.19 1.08 5.41
N ILE A 53 -6.00 0.39 6.54
CA ILE A 53 -5.03 -0.71 6.68
C ILE A 53 -5.75 -1.94 7.21
N GLY A 54 -5.74 -3.02 6.42
CA GLY A 54 -6.15 -4.37 6.83
C GLY A 54 -4.95 -5.27 7.07
N ILE A 55 -5.06 -6.19 8.02
CA ILE A 55 -4.03 -7.17 8.34
C ILE A 55 -4.64 -8.57 8.35
N GLU A 56 -4.01 -9.49 7.64
CA GLU A 56 -4.35 -10.90 7.59
C GLU A 56 -3.22 -11.74 8.17
N ASP A 57 -3.53 -12.57 9.15
CA ASP A 57 -2.61 -13.56 9.70
C ASP A 57 -2.47 -14.76 8.75
N VAL A 58 -1.26 -15.06 8.30
CA VAL A 58 -0.98 -16.16 7.35
C VAL A 58 -0.46 -17.38 8.10
N VAL A 59 -1.30 -17.95 8.94
CA VAL A 59 -0.98 -19.08 9.85
C VAL A 59 -0.40 -20.32 9.14
N ARG A 60 -0.66 -20.51 7.85
CA ARG A 60 -0.25 -21.75 7.12
C ARG A 60 1.19 -21.77 6.63
N ILE A 61 1.88 -20.62 6.58
CA ILE A 61 3.18 -20.48 5.92
C ILE A 61 4.29 -20.02 6.89
N GLY A 62 3.94 -19.67 8.13
CA GLY A 62 4.86 -19.14 9.14
C GLY A 62 4.30 -17.89 9.81
N PRO A 63 5.08 -17.23 10.68
CA PRO A 63 4.64 -16.05 11.42
C PRO A 63 4.65 -14.79 10.51
N PHE A 64 3.85 -14.80 9.46
CA PHE A 64 3.75 -13.68 8.53
C PHE A 64 2.37 -13.04 8.59
N TYR A 65 2.36 -11.73 8.39
CA TYR A 65 1.17 -10.94 8.19
C TYR A 65 1.15 -10.36 6.77
N ASN A 66 0.06 -10.60 6.03
CA ASN A 66 -0.24 -9.82 4.85
C ASN A 66 -0.87 -8.51 5.32
N VAL A 67 -0.34 -7.42 4.82
CA VAL A 67 -0.83 -6.07 5.11
C VAL A 67 -1.36 -5.47 3.81
N TYR A 68 -2.57 -4.96 3.88
CA TYR A 68 -3.28 -4.33 2.77
C TYR A 68 -3.53 -2.87 3.10
N CYS A 69 -2.83 -1.96 2.41
CA CYS A 69 -3.01 -0.53 2.57
C CYS A 69 -3.83 -0.02 1.40
N LEU A 70 -5.06 0.43 1.66
CA LEU A 70 -6.00 0.87 0.65
C LEU A 70 -5.97 2.38 0.50
N ILE A 71 -5.92 2.82 -0.75
CA ILE A 71 -6.09 4.21 -1.17
C ILE A 71 -7.42 4.26 -1.92
N GLU A 72 -8.43 4.83 -1.28
CA GLU A 72 -9.77 4.88 -1.81
C GLU A 72 -9.89 5.85 -2.98
N ASN A 73 -10.56 5.41 -4.06
CA ASN A 73 -10.88 6.29 -5.17
C ASN A 73 -12.21 5.86 -5.81
N GLN A 74 -13.20 6.75 -5.73
CA GLN A 74 -14.56 6.50 -6.24
C GLN A 74 -14.65 6.32 -7.77
N HIS A 75 -13.64 6.76 -8.51
CA HIS A 75 -13.63 6.71 -9.97
C HIS A 75 -13.01 5.41 -10.51
N ILE A 76 -12.35 4.61 -9.67
CA ILE A 76 -11.84 3.31 -10.10
C ILE A 76 -12.98 2.30 -10.11
N THR A 77 -13.44 1.93 -11.31
CA THR A 77 -14.50 0.93 -11.51
C THR A 77 -13.98 -0.26 -12.31
N GLU A 78 -14.72 -1.39 -12.31
CA GLU A 78 -14.34 -2.58 -13.10
C GLU A 78 -14.22 -2.28 -14.60
N ASN A 79 -15.06 -1.37 -15.10
CA ASN A 79 -15.09 -1.03 -16.52
C ASN A 79 -13.87 -0.22 -16.97
N ASP A 80 -13.20 0.44 -16.04
CA ASP A 80 -12.04 1.31 -16.30
C ASP A 80 -10.70 0.64 -15.96
N SER A 81 -10.69 -0.67 -15.72
CA SER A 81 -9.50 -1.41 -15.23
C SER A 81 -8.27 -1.21 -16.10
N ASP A 82 -8.43 -1.05 -17.41
CA ASP A 82 -7.30 -0.83 -18.32
C ASP A 82 -6.67 0.55 -18.16
N SER A 83 -7.48 1.60 -17.98
CA SER A 83 -7.00 2.97 -17.75
C SER A 83 -6.20 3.08 -16.44
N TYR A 84 -6.53 2.25 -15.44
CA TYR A 84 -5.86 2.26 -14.13
C TYR A 84 -4.72 1.25 -14.00
N LYS A 85 -4.42 0.44 -15.01
CA LYS A 85 -3.17 -0.37 -15.05
C LYS A 85 -1.91 0.47 -14.90
N LEU A 86 -1.99 1.76 -15.22
CA LEU A 86 -0.95 2.76 -14.98
C LEU A 86 -0.50 2.82 -13.51
N LEU A 87 -1.42 2.48 -12.57
CA LEU A 87 -1.17 2.49 -11.13
C LEU A 87 -0.56 1.18 -10.60
N CYS A 88 -0.39 0.17 -11.43
CA CYS A 88 0.23 -1.09 -11.00
C CYS A 88 1.75 -0.94 -10.96
N ALA A 89 2.35 -1.40 -9.86
CA ALA A 89 3.80 -1.41 -9.71
C ALA A 89 4.24 -2.57 -8.83
N ASP A 90 5.18 -3.36 -9.34
CA ASP A 90 5.80 -4.46 -8.62
C ASP A 90 7.32 -4.22 -8.55
N PRO A 91 7.92 -4.19 -7.35
CA PRO A 91 9.36 -4.05 -7.23
C PRO A 91 10.06 -5.36 -7.56
N TYR A 92 11.26 -5.25 -8.11
CA TYR A 92 12.21 -6.33 -8.21
C TYR A 92 13.55 -5.91 -7.61
N PHE A 93 14.22 -6.83 -6.93
CA PHE A 93 15.52 -6.56 -6.33
C PHE A 93 16.41 -7.78 -6.33
N THR A 94 17.72 -7.53 -6.24
CA THR A 94 18.75 -8.56 -6.09
C THR A 94 19.54 -8.26 -4.84
N LEU A 95 19.71 -9.28 -3.99
CA LEU A 95 20.60 -9.24 -2.82
C LEU A 95 21.90 -9.97 -3.14
N ARG A 96 23.02 -9.36 -2.77
CA ARG A 96 24.34 -10.00 -2.82
C ARG A 96 25.08 -9.65 -1.52
N ASN A 97 25.51 -10.69 -0.79
CA ASN A 97 26.17 -10.52 0.51
C ASN A 97 25.38 -9.66 1.52
N GLY A 98 24.06 -9.74 1.52
CA GLY A 98 23.19 -8.94 2.40
C GLY A 98 22.95 -7.49 1.93
N GLU A 99 23.51 -7.08 0.80
CA GLU A 99 23.31 -5.75 0.24
C GLU A 99 22.38 -5.78 -0.98
N VAL A 100 21.55 -4.75 -1.13
CA VAL A 100 20.72 -4.56 -2.33
C VAL A 100 21.62 -4.05 -3.45
N THR A 101 21.89 -4.91 -4.43
CA THR A 101 22.74 -4.58 -5.59
C THR A 101 21.94 -4.10 -6.78
N LYS A 102 20.65 -4.41 -6.84
CA LYS A 102 19.73 -3.94 -7.85
C LYS A 102 18.36 -3.78 -7.21
N LEU A 103 17.72 -2.65 -7.45
CA LEU A 103 16.34 -2.37 -7.08
C LEU A 103 15.69 -1.61 -8.22
N GLY A 104 14.50 -2.01 -8.62
CA GLY A 104 13.73 -1.36 -9.65
C GLY A 104 12.25 -1.71 -9.52
N TRP A 105 11.46 -1.17 -10.42
CA TRP A 105 10.02 -1.35 -10.47
C TRP A 105 9.59 -1.78 -11.86
N SER A 106 8.54 -2.57 -11.94
CA SER A 106 7.91 -3.02 -13.19
C SER A 106 6.39 -2.82 -13.09
N GLY A 107 5.75 -2.48 -14.20
CA GLY A 107 4.31 -2.24 -14.25
C GLY A 107 3.95 -1.04 -15.12
N GLY A 108 3.01 -0.23 -14.66
CA GLY A 108 2.54 0.97 -15.37
C GLY A 108 3.39 2.21 -15.09
N VAL A 109 2.85 3.38 -15.41
CA VAL A 109 3.49 4.70 -15.20
C VAL A 109 3.95 4.92 -13.76
N LEU A 110 3.19 4.39 -12.79
CA LEU A 110 3.59 4.46 -11.39
C LEU A 110 4.97 3.83 -11.16
N SER A 111 5.31 2.75 -11.87
CA SER A 111 6.62 2.09 -11.72
C SER A 111 7.78 3.02 -12.07
N ASP A 112 7.64 3.85 -13.09
CA ASP A 112 8.66 4.82 -13.52
C ASP A 112 8.77 5.97 -12.50
N ILE A 113 7.63 6.43 -11.98
CA ILE A 113 7.60 7.45 -10.92
C ILE A 113 8.31 6.96 -9.65
N LEU A 114 8.05 5.72 -9.23
CA LEU A 114 8.67 5.13 -8.05
C LEU A 114 10.16 4.84 -8.26
N ALA A 115 10.56 4.43 -9.47
CA ALA A 115 11.96 4.19 -9.83
C ALA A 115 12.82 5.45 -9.74
N ASN A 116 12.23 6.62 -10.03
CA ASN A 116 12.92 7.91 -10.00
C ASN A 116 12.86 8.60 -8.60
N ASP A 117 12.21 8.01 -7.60
CA ASP A 117 12.15 8.57 -6.25
C ASP A 117 13.32 8.07 -5.39
N SER A 118 14.36 8.90 -5.27
CA SER A 118 15.58 8.55 -4.51
C SER A 118 15.32 8.36 -3.01
N ILE A 119 14.34 9.06 -2.43
CA ILE A 119 13.97 8.92 -1.02
C ILE A 119 13.33 7.54 -0.81
N LEU A 120 12.40 7.18 -1.70
CA LEU A 120 11.78 5.86 -1.68
C LEU A 120 12.81 4.75 -1.87
N TYR A 121 13.72 4.91 -2.85
CA TYR A 121 14.77 3.93 -3.12
C TYR A 121 15.58 3.61 -1.86
N ASN A 122 16.11 4.63 -1.18
CA ASN A 122 16.94 4.46 -0.01
C ASN A 122 16.18 3.82 1.17
N SER A 123 14.95 4.27 1.41
CA SER A 123 14.10 3.73 2.48
C SER A 123 13.72 2.26 2.22
N PHE A 124 13.37 1.95 0.97
CA PHE A 124 12.97 0.60 0.58
C PHE A 124 14.16 -0.37 0.60
N ALA A 125 15.32 0.03 0.06
CA ALA A 125 16.54 -0.77 0.12
C ALA A 125 16.93 -1.09 1.58
N THR A 126 16.82 -0.12 2.49
CA THR A 126 17.04 -0.32 3.93
C THR A 126 16.09 -1.34 4.52
N SER A 127 14.79 -1.24 4.23
CA SER A 127 13.78 -2.17 4.73
C SER A 127 13.95 -3.59 4.18
N ILE A 128 14.41 -3.74 2.92
CA ILE A 128 14.76 -5.04 2.36
C ILE A 128 15.96 -5.65 3.09
N MET A 129 17.04 -4.89 3.31
CA MET A 129 18.24 -5.37 4.00
C MET A 129 17.97 -5.79 5.45
N LYS A 130 17.02 -5.13 6.11
CA LYS A 130 16.57 -5.49 7.47
C LYS A 130 15.55 -6.63 7.48
N GLU A 131 15.20 -7.17 6.32
CA GLU A 131 14.15 -8.19 6.15
C GLU A 131 12.74 -7.76 6.62
N GLU A 132 12.49 -6.46 6.76
CA GLU A 132 11.20 -5.93 7.19
C GLU A 132 10.11 -6.10 6.11
N ILE A 133 10.51 -6.07 4.83
CA ILE A 133 9.62 -6.27 3.67
C ILE A 133 9.98 -7.57 2.96
N ARG A 134 9.00 -8.49 2.87
CA ARG A 134 9.12 -9.76 2.15
C ARG A 134 8.44 -9.75 0.79
N LYS A 135 7.38 -8.98 0.68
CA LYS A 135 6.60 -8.79 -0.55
C LYS A 135 6.11 -7.36 -0.56
N LEU A 136 6.08 -6.77 -1.72
CA LEU A 136 5.42 -5.49 -1.96
C LEU A 136 4.82 -5.55 -3.36
N SER A 137 3.63 -5.02 -3.55
CA SER A 137 3.02 -4.79 -4.85
C SER A 137 1.98 -3.68 -4.75
N VAL A 138 1.79 -2.94 -5.82
CA VAL A 138 0.72 -1.96 -5.95
C VAL A 138 -0.23 -2.45 -7.03
N LYS A 139 -1.50 -2.62 -6.68
CA LYS A 139 -2.54 -3.17 -7.55
C LYS A 139 -3.76 -2.29 -7.57
N VAL A 140 -4.50 -2.34 -8.65
CA VAL A 140 -5.81 -1.71 -8.77
C VAL A 140 -6.89 -2.71 -8.41
N ALA A 141 -7.86 -2.26 -7.65
CA ALA A 141 -9.08 -2.97 -7.31
C ALA A 141 -10.27 -2.00 -7.41
N ASN A 142 -11.49 -2.52 -7.44
CA ASN A 142 -12.67 -1.66 -7.47
C ASN A 142 -12.67 -0.67 -6.30
N PHE A 143 -12.82 0.60 -6.62
CA PHE A 143 -12.84 1.74 -5.70
C PHE A 143 -11.54 1.97 -4.91
N ALA A 144 -10.45 1.26 -5.23
CA ALA A 144 -9.19 1.46 -4.51
C ALA A 144 -7.95 1.13 -5.35
N CYS A 145 -6.83 1.76 -4.98
CA CYS A 145 -5.50 1.24 -5.21
C CYS A 145 -5.02 0.54 -3.92
N VAL A 146 -4.48 -0.65 -4.04
CA VAL A 146 -4.07 -1.49 -2.91
C VAL A 146 -2.57 -1.69 -2.93
N ILE A 147 -1.88 -1.24 -1.88
CA ILE A 147 -0.49 -1.60 -1.61
C ILE A 147 -0.53 -2.86 -0.74
N GLU A 148 -0.13 -3.98 -1.32
CA GLU A 148 0.00 -5.26 -0.61
C GLU A 148 1.45 -5.45 -0.18
N THR A 149 1.66 -5.72 1.11
CA THR A 149 2.99 -6.05 1.63
C THR A 149 2.92 -7.22 2.60
N ARG A 150 4.05 -7.84 2.89
CA ARG A 150 4.18 -8.91 3.88
C ARG A 150 5.28 -8.59 4.86
N THR A 151 4.95 -8.69 6.15
CA THR A 151 5.86 -8.47 7.27
C THR A 151 5.92 -9.70 8.18
N TRP A 152 6.99 -9.82 8.99
CA TRP A 152 7.10 -10.88 9.99
C TRP A 152 6.23 -10.64 11.21
N GLU A 153 6.06 -9.39 11.61
CA GLU A 153 5.35 -8.96 12.80
C GLU A 153 4.46 -7.76 12.47
N VAL A 154 3.41 -7.55 13.27
CA VAL A 154 2.56 -6.36 13.14
C VAL A 154 3.38 -5.08 13.32
N ASN A 155 4.34 -5.10 14.25
CA ASN A 155 5.26 -3.99 14.51
C ASN A 155 6.18 -3.68 13.32
N GLY A 156 6.47 -4.67 12.47
CA GLY A 156 7.20 -4.46 11.22
C GLY A 156 6.50 -3.47 10.28
N LEU A 157 5.17 -3.33 10.36
CA LEU A 157 4.45 -2.34 9.58
C LEU A 157 4.86 -0.90 9.93
N VAL A 158 5.10 -0.62 11.20
CA VAL A 158 5.50 0.72 11.66
C VAL A 158 6.86 1.11 11.07
N SER A 159 7.81 0.15 11.05
CA SER A 159 9.14 0.34 10.45
C SER A 159 9.07 0.71 8.97
N ILE A 160 8.16 0.07 8.23
CA ILE A 160 8.01 0.26 6.79
C ILE A 160 6.96 1.30 6.41
N TYR A 161 6.26 1.88 7.40
CA TYR A 161 5.16 2.81 7.14
C TYR A 161 5.57 3.99 6.24
N LYS A 162 6.77 4.54 6.44
CA LYS A 162 7.29 5.63 5.60
C LYS A 162 7.42 5.24 4.12
N VAL A 163 7.78 3.98 3.84
CA VAL A 163 7.84 3.45 2.48
C VAL A 163 6.44 3.40 1.88
N ILE A 164 5.49 2.83 2.63
CA ILE A 164 4.09 2.68 2.21
C ILE A 164 3.43 4.05 2.01
N ASP A 165 3.61 4.97 2.94
CA ASP A 165 3.08 6.33 2.87
C ASP A 165 3.63 7.09 1.67
N ARG A 166 4.93 6.96 1.38
CA ARG A 166 5.54 7.57 0.20
C ARG A 166 4.97 7.02 -1.11
N ILE A 167 4.74 5.70 -1.20
CA ILE A 167 4.07 5.09 -2.35
C ILE A 167 2.63 5.62 -2.45
N GLY A 168 1.90 5.68 -1.34
CA GLY A 168 0.55 6.22 -1.27
C GLY A 168 0.46 7.66 -1.76
N PHE A 169 1.41 8.50 -1.38
CA PHE A 169 1.52 9.87 -1.87
C PHE A 169 1.65 9.90 -3.41
N LYS A 170 2.53 9.09 -4.00
CA LYS A 170 2.71 9.03 -5.46
C LYS A 170 1.48 8.49 -6.18
N VAL A 171 0.79 7.51 -5.60
CA VAL A 171 -0.48 7.03 -6.12
C VAL A 171 -1.53 8.15 -6.13
N LYS A 172 -1.69 8.90 -5.02
CA LYS A 172 -2.65 10.01 -4.95
C LYS A 172 -2.30 11.15 -5.93
N GLU A 173 -1.03 11.46 -6.14
CA GLU A 173 -0.60 12.43 -7.16
C GLU A 173 -0.99 11.98 -8.57
N LEU A 174 -0.70 10.72 -8.94
CA LEU A 174 -1.02 10.19 -10.25
C LEU A 174 -2.54 10.10 -10.48
N LEU A 175 -3.31 9.68 -9.47
CA LEU A 175 -4.78 9.65 -9.54
C LEU A 175 -5.38 11.03 -9.82
N LYS A 176 -4.83 12.10 -9.22
CA LYS A 176 -5.27 13.47 -9.51
C LYS A 176 -5.01 13.86 -10.98
N GLN A 177 -3.87 13.46 -11.52
CA GLN A 177 -3.52 13.76 -12.93
C GLN A 177 -4.47 13.03 -13.89
N VAL A 178 -4.76 11.75 -13.64
CA VAL A 178 -5.71 10.96 -14.43
C VAL A 178 -7.11 11.59 -14.40
N GLN A 179 -7.58 12.04 -13.24
CA GLN A 179 -8.89 12.67 -13.10
C GLN A 179 -9.02 14.04 -13.78
N LEU A 180 -7.93 14.76 -13.89
CA LEU A 180 -7.91 16.07 -14.57
C LEU A 180 -7.88 15.96 -16.10
N GLY A 181 -7.89 14.72 -16.65
CA GLY A 181 -7.81 14.48 -18.09
C GLY A 181 -6.50 14.97 -18.72
N ASN A 182 -5.48 15.20 -17.90
CA ASN A 182 -4.15 15.49 -18.43
C ASN A 182 -3.66 14.24 -19.14
N ASP A 183 -3.44 14.35 -20.45
CA ASP A 183 -2.75 13.30 -21.21
C ASP A 183 -1.44 13.01 -20.48
N ILE A 184 -1.39 11.87 -19.81
CA ILE A 184 -0.14 11.38 -19.25
C ILE A 184 0.64 10.97 -20.48
N ASP A 185 1.60 11.81 -20.89
CA ASP A 185 2.51 11.51 -22.00
C ASP A 185 3.22 10.19 -21.70
N LEU A 186 2.68 9.12 -22.28
CA LEU A 186 3.25 7.78 -22.27
C LEU A 186 4.39 7.75 -23.29
N LYS A 187 5.50 8.42 -22.99
CA LYS A 187 6.74 8.30 -23.76
C LYS A 187 7.59 7.17 -23.25
#